data_4996d100dc67d882059b0c2c0e477dcb
#
_entry.id   4996d100dc67d882059b0c2c0e477dcb
#
_cell.length_a   1.000
_cell.length_b   1.000
_cell.length_c   1.000
_cell.angle_alpha   90.00
_cell.angle_beta   90.00
_cell.angle_gamma   90.00
#
_symmetry.space_group_name_H-M   'P 1'
#
loop_
_entity.id
_entity.type
_entity.pdbx_description
1 polymer ?
#
loop_
_entity_poly.entity_id
_entity_poly.type
_entity_poly.pdbx_seq_one_letter_code
_entity_poly.pdbx_strand_id
1 'polypeptide(L)'
;LDPATGKQAIELIDTIQQKTDTTVLIIEHRLEDVLWRNVDRIVLVNEGRILADMRPDDLLSGSLLAENGIREPLYLTALRYAGVAITPEKCPAHVDSLVLNETDTAALKQWFTAYPQPEPAAAPVPLLEVRDLSFGYQKGQPTLKHVGFTIGKGEMVSIVGRNGAGKSTLSKLICGFETPDAGEIFLNGNPLAGENIRSRAKHIGYVMQNPNQMISKVMIY
;
A
#
# COMPACT_ATOMS: atom_id res chain seq x y z
N LEU A 1 4.35 7.34 -4.80
CA LEU A 1 5.26 6.35 -5.42
C LEU A 1 4.87 4.96 -4.93
N ASP A 2 5.07 3.92 -5.75
CA ASP A 2 4.94 2.56 -5.23
C ASP A 2 6.12 2.25 -4.28
N PRO A 3 5.97 1.28 -3.34
CA PRO A 3 7.00 0.98 -2.35
C PRO A 3 8.36 0.61 -2.97
N ALA A 4 8.37 -0.06 -4.13
CA ALA A 4 9.61 -0.46 -4.80
C ALA A 4 10.36 0.76 -5.35
N THR A 5 9.65 1.71 -5.96
CA THR A 5 10.22 2.96 -6.46
C THR A 5 10.73 3.84 -5.30
N GLY A 6 10.02 3.87 -4.16
CA GLY A 6 10.48 4.56 -2.95
C GLY A 6 11.82 4.02 -2.47
N LYS A 7 11.93 2.71 -2.29
CA LYS A 7 13.18 2.05 -1.88
C LYS A 7 14.33 2.30 -2.86
N GLN A 8 14.11 2.19 -4.16
CA GLN A 8 15.13 2.49 -5.18
C GLN A 8 15.62 3.93 -5.10
N ALA A 9 14.74 4.89 -4.84
CA ALA A 9 15.14 6.29 -4.68
C ALA A 9 16.05 6.47 -3.45
N ILE A 10 15.72 5.86 -2.32
CA ILE A 10 16.55 5.89 -1.10
C ILE A 10 17.91 5.19 -1.34
N GLU A 11 17.94 4.07 -2.04
CA GLU A 11 19.20 3.39 -2.43
C GLU A 11 20.10 4.25 -3.29
N LEU A 12 19.50 5.00 -4.25
CA LEU A 12 20.28 5.93 -5.07
C LEU A 12 20.84 7.10 -4.25
N ILE A 13 20.04 7.65 -3.34
CA ILE A 13 20.48 8.72 -2.43
C ILE A 13 21.62 8.24 -1.54
N ASP A 14 21.51 7.06 -0.94
CA ASP A 14 22.57 6.44 -0.12
C ASP A 14 23.85 6.26 -0.94
N THR A 15 23.75 5.77 -2.17
CA THR A 15 24.91 5.61 -3.07
C THR A 15 25.58 6.94 -3.41
N ILE A 16 24.81 8.00 -3.61
CA ILE A 16 25.34 9.35 -3.89
C ILE A 16 26.05 9.87 -2.64
N GLN A 17 25.43 9.79 -1.47
CA GLN A 17 25.98 10.25 -0.21
C GLN A 17 27.32 9.58 0.08
N GLN A 18 27.42 8.25 -0.05
CA GLN A 18 28.67 7.50 0.17
C GLN A 18 29.80 7.88 -0.81
N LYS A 19 29.46 8.25 -2.05
CA LYS A 19 30.47 8.59 -3.07
C LYS A 19 30.93 10.04 -3.03
N THR A 20 30.10 10.95 -2.53
CA THR A 20 30.34 12.40 -2.69
C THR A 20 30.49 13.14 -1.36
N ASP A 21 30.40 12.44 -0.24
CA ASP A 21 30.40 13.03 1.13
C ASP A 21 29.38 14.17 1.29
N THR A 22 28.25 14.03 0.61
CA THR A 22 27.19 15.05 0.57
C THR A 22 26.27 14.89 1.77
N THR A 23 25.90 16.02 2.40
CA THR A 23 24.84 16.04 3.41
C THR A 23 23.47 15.91 2.72
N VAL A 24 22.65 14.99 3.20
CA VAL A 24 21.32 14.71 2.64
C VAL A 24 20.25 15.04 3.66
N LEU A 25 19.24 15.80 3.25
CA LEU A 25 18.00 16.02 3.98
C LEU A 25 16.83 15.38 3.23
N ILE A 26 16.18 14.41 3.88
CA ILE A 26 14.99 13.74 3.31
C ILE A 26 13.76 14.22 4.08
N ILE A 27 12.74 14.70 3.36
CA ILE A 27 11.44 15.04 3.94
C ILE A 27 10.45 14.00 3.46
N GLU A 28 9.95 13.20 4.38
CA GLU A 28 9.07 12.07 4.06
C GLU A 28 8.08 11.84 5.21
N HIS A 29 6.91 11.34 4.90
CA HIS A 29 5.87 10.98 5.87
C HIS A 29 5.78 9.46 6.11
N ARG A 30 6.50 8.67 5.33
CA ARG A 30 6.57 7.21 5.42
C ARG A 30 7.94 6.81 5.97
N LEU A 31 8.01 6.76 7.29
CA LEU A 31 9.27 6.50 7.99
C LEU A 31 9.91 5.15 7.60
N GLU A 32 9.11 4.13 7.34
CA GLU A 32 9.58 2.80 6.93
C GLU A 32 10.36 2.82 5.59
N ASP A 33 10.00 3.71 4.66
CA ASP A 33 10.71 3.84 3.39
C ASP A 33 12.08 4.51 3.60
N VAL A 34 12.17 5.51 4.48
CA VAL A 34 13.41 6.21 4.81
C VAL A 34 14.38 5.29 5.56
N LEU A 35 13.87 4.55 6.54
CA LEU A 35 14.64 3.60 7.36
C LEU A 35 15.09 2.34 6.60
N TRP A 36 14.82 2.25 5.31
CA TRP A 36 15.37 1.21 4.43
C TRP A 36 16.90 1.29 4.32
N ARG A 37 17.47 2.46 4.62
CA ARG A 37 18.92 2.71 4.73
C ARG A 37 19.25 3.39 6.05
N ASN A 38 20.53 3.43 6.37
CA ASN A 38 20.99 4.09 7.59
C ASN A 38 20.69 5.58 7.56
N VAL A 39 20.09 6.05 8.63
CA VAL A 39 19.78 7.46 8.87
C VAL A 39 20.42 7.86 10.20
N ASP A 40 21.20 8.92 10.19
CA ASP A 40 21.93 9.36 11.40
C ASP A 40 20.98 9.98 12.44
N ARG A 41 19.96 10.73 11.96
CA ARG A 41 19.09 11.54 12.81
C ARG A 41 17.72 11.73 12.19
N ILE A 42 16.68 11.71 13.02
CA ILE A 42 15.31 12.01 12.66
C ILE A 42 14.85 13.25 13.40
N VAL A 43 14.36 14.24 12.65
CA VAL A 43 13.68 15.42 13.19
C VAL A 43 12.19 15.24 13.00
N LEU A 44 11.46 15.08 14.09
CA LEU A 44 10.01 14.95 14.10
C LEU A 44 9.36 16.32 14.21
N VAL A 45 8.55 16.68 13.20
CA VAL A 45 7.85 17.98 13.16
C VAL A 45 6.35 17.75 13.22
N ASN A 46 5.66 18.41 14.13
CA ASN A 46 4.20 18.44 14.19
C ASN A 46 3.73 19.84 14.64
N GLU A 47 2.61 20.29 14.11
CA GLU A 47 1.99 21.60 14.41
C GLU A 47 3.00 22.79 14.36
N GLY A 48 3.93 22.75 13.40
CA GLY A 48 4.94 23.79 13.20
C GLY A 48 6.04 23.82 14.26
N ARG A 49 6.19 22.76 15.06
CA ARG A 49 7.21 22.64 16.12
C ARG A 49 8.03 21.36 15.94
N ILE A 50 9.28 21.42 16.36
CA ILE A 50 10.11 20.23 16.48
C ILE A 50 9.73 19.55 17.79
N LEU A 51 9.23 18.31 17.70
CA LEU A 51 8.88 17.47 18.85
C LEU A 51 10.03 16.59 19.30
N ALA A 52 10.87 16.18 18.35
CA ALA A 52 12.05 15.37 18.63
C ALA A 52 13.15 15.65 17.58
N ASP A 53 14.38 15.52 18.01
CA ASP A 53 15.60 15.54 17.19
C ASP A 53 16.56 14.53 17.81
N MET A 54 16.54 13.29 17.31
CA MET A 54 17.23 12.17 17.96
C MET A 54 17.59 11.06 16.96
N ARG A 55 18.34 10.09 17.44
CA ARG A 55 18.70 8.89 16.66
C ARG A 55 17.45 8.05 16.37
N PRO A 56 17.44 7.32 15.23
CA PRO A 56 16.31 6.45 14.89
C PRO A 56 15.95 5.43 15.98
N ASP A 57 16.95 4.78 16.58
CA ASP A 57 16.75 3.78 17.63
C ASP A 57 16.05 4.36 18.88
N ASP A 58 16.40 5.58 19.27
CA ASP A 58 15.80 6.27 20.41
C ASP A 58 14.34 6.65 20.11
N LEU A 59 14.07 7.18 18.91
CA LEU A 59 12.72 7.54 18.49
C LEU A 59 11.80 6.32 18.41
N LEU A 60 12.25 5.23 17.83
CA LEU A 60 11.46 4.02 17.59
C LEU A 60 11.22 3.21 18.88
N SER A 61 12.04 3.42 19.90
CA SER A 61 11.84 2.79 21.21
C SER A 61 10.74 3.47 22.04
N GLY A 62 10.42 4.73 21.73
CA GLY A 62 9.43 5.53 22.43
C GLY A 62 7.99 5.36 21.90
N SER A 63 7.10 6.22 22.39
CA SER A 63 5.69 6.32 22.00
C SER A 63 5.37 7.53 21.12
N LEU A 64 6.35 8.43 20.89
CA LEU A 64 6.14 9.71 20.19
C LEU A 64 5.49 9.57 18.82
N LEU A 65 5.83 8.54 18.05
CA LEU A 65 5.22 8.31 16.73
C LEU A 65 3.72 8.01 16.87
N ALA A 66 3.36 7.09 17.77
CA ALA A 66 1.98 6.71 18.00
C ALA A 66 1.14 7.88 18.56
N GLU A 67 1.68 8.64 19.51
CA GLU A 67 1.05 9.82 20.11
C GLU A 67 0.76 10.91 19.08
N ASN A 68 1.55 10.98 18.00
CA ASN A 68 1.38 11.96 16.93
C ASN A 68 0.75 11.38 15.66
N GLY A 69 0.18 10.17 15.71
CA GLY A 69 -0.50 9.54 14.58
C GLY A 69 0.43 9.18 13.43
N ILE A 70 1.74 9.08 13.68
CA ILE A 70 2.74 8.70 12.68
C ILE A 70 2.95 7.20 12.76
N ARG A 71 2.82 6.56 11.61
CA ARG A 71 2.97 5.10 11.52
C ARG A 71 4.42 4.68 11.74
N GLU A 72 4.63 3.80 12.71
CA GLU A 72 5.90 3.11 12.88
C GLU A 72 6.08 1.96 11.86
N PRO A 73 7.30 1.46 11.65
CA PRO A 73 7.56 0.28 10.84
C PRO A 73 6.74 -0.94 11.31
N LEU A 74 6.20 -1.72 10.37
CA LEU A 74 5.29 -2.83 10.67
C LEU A 74 5.90 -3.91 11.56
N TYR A 75 7.20 -4.18 11.44
CA TYR A 75 7.87 -5.16 12.30
C TYR A 75 7.87 -4.74 13.79
N LEU A 76 7.96 -3.43 14.08
CA LEU A 76 7.87 -2.92 15.45
C LEU A 76 6.43 -3.02 15.97
N THR A 77 5.46 -2.70 15.14
CA THR A 77 4.05 -2.88 15.48
C THR A 77 3.74 -4.34 15.86
N ALA A 78 4.26 -5.31 15.10
CA ALA A 78 4.10 -6.73 15.41
C ALA A 78 4.75 -7.11 16.76
N LEU A 79 5.94 -6.60 17.05
CA LEU A 79 6.62 -6.83 18.33
C LEU A 79 5.83 -6.24 19.51
N ARG A 80 5.28 -5.02 19.35
CA ARG A 80 4.43 -4.41 20.40
C ARG A 80 3.15 -5.24 20.65
N TYR A 81 2.50 -5.74 19.62
CA TYR A 81 1.36 -6.64 19.77
C TYR A 81 1.71 -7.95 20.45
N ALA A 82 2.92 -8.45 20.25
CA ALA A 82 3.44 -9.62 20.96
C ALA A 82 3.88 -9.32 22.39
N GLY A 83 3.77 -8.06 22.87
CA GLY A 83 4.18 -7.64 24.20
C GLY A 83 5.69 -7.49 24.38
N VAL A 84 6.44 -7.43 23.27
CA VAL A 84 7.90 -7.24 23.31
C VAL A 84 8.24 -5.77 23.55
N ALA A 85 8.99 -5.48 24.60
CA ALA A 85 9.52 -4.15 24.86
C ALA A 85 10.59 -3.80 23.82
N ILE A 86 10.44 -2.65 23.18
CA ILE A 86 11.39 -2.13 22.20
C ILE A 86 12.30 -1.12 22.92
N THR A 87 13.59 -1.39 22.92
CA THR A 87 14.61 -0.54 23.55
C THR A 87 15.69 -0.18 22.54
N PRO A 88 16.44 0.92 22.73
CA PRO A 88 17.52 1.31 21.81
C PRO A 88 18.59 0.24 21.63
N GLU A 89 18.87 -0.56 22.67
CA GLU A 89 19.86 -1.64 22.64
C GLU A 89 19.48 -2.78 21.69
N LYS A 90 18.18 -2.87 21.32
CA LYS A 90 17.70 -3.82 20.33
C LYS A 90 17.88 -3.34 18.90
N CYS A 91 18.43 -2.15 18.69
CA CYS A 91 18.68 -1.57 17.36
C CYS A 91 17.45 -1.58 16.44
N PRO A 92 16.32 -0.98 16.88
CA PRO A 92 15.05 -1.05 16.14
C PRO A 92 15.01 -0.21 14.86
N ALA A 93 16.06 0.52 14.50
CA ALA A 93 16.09 1.38 13.32
C ALA A 93 15.89 0.60 12.00
N HIS A 94 16.36 -0.63 11.92
CA HIS A 94 16.24 -1.46 10.74
C HIS A 94 15.93 -2.91 11.11
N VAL A 95 15.12 -3.58 10.29
CA VAL A 95 14.74 -4.97 10.56
C VAL A 95 15.94 -5.93 10.62
N ASP A 96 16.96 -5.69 9.79
CA ASP A 96 18.15 -6.54 9.74
C ASP A 96 19.13 -6.30 10.90
N SER A 97 19.06 -5.14 11.55
CA SER A 97 19.84 -4.82 12.74
C SER A 97 19.15 -5.17 14.06
N LEU A 98 17.86 -5.52 13.98
CA LEU A 98 17.02 -5.78 15.15
C LEU A 98 17.52 -7.00 15.94
N VAL A 99 17.83 -6.79 17.22
CA VAL A 99 18.29 -7.84 18.13
C VAL A 99 17.14 -8.30 19.01
N LEU A 100 16.73 -9.56 18.85
CA LEU A 100 15.73 -10.21 19.67
C LEU A 100 16.37 -11.33 20.49
N ASN A 101 16.09 -11.37 21.79
CA ASN A 101 16.48 -12.48 22.64
C ASN A 101 15.48 -13.65 22.49
N GLU A 102 15.77 -14.76 23.19
CA GLU A 102 14.93 -15.96 23.15
C GLU A 102 13.51 -15.69 23.68
N THR A 103 13.36 -14.87 24.72
CA THR A 103 12.06 -14.51 25.30
C THR A 103 11.24 -13.67 24.31
N ASP A 104 11.85 -12.70 23.64
CA ASP A 104 11.20 -11.88 22.61
C ASP A 104 10.70 -12.75 21.45
N THR A 105 11.57 -13.67 21.01
CA THR A 105 11.25 -14.59 19.91
C THR A 105 10.13 -15.56 20.30
N ALA A 106 10.13 -16.05 21.54
CA ALA A 106 9.04 -16.91 22.05
C ALA A 106 7.72 -16.17 22.14
N ALA A 107 7.73 -14.93 22.65
CA ALA A 107 6.54 -14.07 22.73
C ALA A 107 5.94 -13.80 21.35
N LEU A 108 6.77 -13.47 20.35
CA LEU A 108 6.33 -13.25 18.98
C LEU A 108 5.73 -14.51 18.35
N LYS A 109 6.35 -15.67 18.54
CA LYS A 109 5.81 -16.96 18.06
C LYS A 109 4.49 -17.30 18.72
N GLN A 110 4.37 -17.10 20.05
CA GLN A 110 3.14 -17.34 20.79
C GLN A 110 2.01 -16.43 20.30
N TRP A 111 2.29 -15.14 20.12
CA TRP A 111 1.30 -14.20 19.59
C TRP A 111 0.85 -14.60 18.19
N PHE A 112 1.78 -14.94 17.29
CA PHE A 112 1.46 -15.35 15.92
C PHE A 112 0.60 -16.63 15.87
N THR A 113 0.91 -17.63 16.72
CA THR A 113 0.13 -18.90 16.78
C THR A 113 -1.21 -18.74 17.48
N ALA A 114 -1.33 -17.80 18.41
CA ALA A 114 -2.59 -17.53 19.09
C ALA A 114 -3.56 -16.70 18.22
N TYR A 115 -3.05 -16.08 17.15
CA TYR A 115 -3.89 -15.29 16.23
C TYR A 115 -4.80 -16.24 15.44
N PRO A 116 -6.14 -16.11 15.54
CA PRO A 116 -7.04 -17.00 14.83
C PRO A 116 -6.81 -16.88 13.33
N GLN A 117 -6.46 -17.97 12.69
CA GLN A 117 -6.44 -18.03 11.24
C GLN A 117 -7.89 -17.86 10.75
N PRO A 118 -8.16 -16.94 9.83
CA PRO A 118 -9.50 -16.81 9.29
C PRO A 118 -9.90 -18.14 8.63
N GLU A 119 -11.04 -18.68 9.05
CA GLU A 119 -11.60 -19.84 8.35
C GLU A 119 -11.81 -19.48 6.88
N PRO A 120 -11.55 -20.40 5.95
CA PRO A 120 -11.85 -20.18 4.55
C PRO A 120 -13.35 -19.84 4.45
N ALA A 121 -13.66 -18.61 4.10
CA ALA A 121 -15.05 -18.22 3.87
C ALA A 121 -15.63 -19.09 2.76
N ALA A 122 -16.90 -19.52 2.92
CA ALA A 122 -17.63 -20.18 1.83
C ALA A 122 -17.51 -19.32 0.57
N ALA A 123 -17.29 -19.95 -0.58
CA ALA A 123 -17.14 -19.23 -1.84
C ALA A 123 -18.31 -18.25 -2.02
N PRO A 124 -18.03 -16.94 -2.06
CA PRO A 124 -19.10 -15.95 -2.14
C PRO A 124 -19.84 -16.07 -3.48
N VAL A 125 -21.14 -15.74 -3.46
CA VAL A 125 -21.92 -15.66 -4.70
C VAL A 125 -21.26 -14.63 -5.62
N PRO A 126 -20.87 -14.99 -6.84
CA PRO A 126 -20.22 -14.08 -7.77
C PRO A 126 -21.05 -12.82 -8.02
N LEU A 127 -20.46 -11.64 -7.80
CA LEU A 127 -21.06 -10.35 -8.13
C LEU A 127 -20.44 -9.78 -9.40
N LEU A 128 -19.13 -9.72 -9.49
CA LEU A 128 -18.36 -9.28 -10.65
C LEU A 128 -17.46 -10.41 -11.11
N GLU A 129 -17.51 -10.73 -12.38
CA GLU A 129 -16.62 -11.71 -13.00
C GLU A 129 -15.90 -11.06 -14.18
N VAL A 130 -14.59 -11.20 -14.20
CA VAL A 130 -13.72 -10.80 -15.32
C VAL A 130 -13.13 -12.07 -15.90
N ARG A 131 -13.35 -12.31 -17.18
CA ARG A 131 -12.95 -13.54 -17.86
C ARG A 131 -12.05 -13.23 -19.04
N ASP A 132 -10.83 -13.70 -18.99
CA ASP A 132 -9.83 -13.66 -20.07
C ASP A 132 -9.63 -12.27 -20.70
N LEU A 133 -9.67 -11.22 -19.87
CA LEU A 133 -9.69 -9.82 -20.30
C LEU A 133 -8.33 -9.39 -20.83
N SER A 134 -8.30 -8.91 -22.06
CA SER A 134 -7.09 -8.36 -22.69
C SER A 134 -7.40 -6.98 -23.25
N PHE A 135 -6.42 -6.05 -23.11
CA PHE A 135 -6.57 -4.69 -23.59
C PHE A 135 -5.22 -4.00 -23.80
N GLY A 136 -5.12 -3.16 -24.83
CA GLY A 136 -3.97 -2.29 -25.06
C GLY A 136 -4.36 -0.95 -25.65
N TYR A 137 -3.76 0.14 -25.17
CA TYR A 137 -3.97 1.49 -25.74
C TYR A 137 -3.35 1.65 -27.13
N GLN A 138 -2.37 0.80 -27.46
CA GLN A 138 -1.70 0.79 -28.75
C GLN A 138 -1.67 -0.62 -29.32
N LYS A 139 -1.89 -0.75 -30.62
CA LYS A 139 -1.86 -2.04 -31.32
C LYS A 139 -0.50 -2.73 -31.13
N GLY A 140 -0.53 -3.96 -30.65
CA GLY A 140 0.69 -4.75 -30.38
C GLY A 140 1.36 -4.48 -29.02
N GLN A 141 0.82 -3.57 -28.19
CA GLN A 141 1.33 -3.31 -26.84
C GLN A 141 0.22 -3.54 -25.81
N PRO A 142 -0.04 -4.78 -25.42
CA PRO A 142 -1.09 -5.09 -24.46
C PRO A 142 -0.72 -4.59 -23.05
N THR A 143 -1.61 -3.81 -22.45
CA THR A 143 -1.53 -3.35 -21.06
C THR A 143 -2.06 -4.41 -20.10
N LEU A 144 -3.12 -5.11 -20.48
CA LEU A 144 -3.69 -6.26 -19.78
C LEU A 144 -3.65 -7.48 -20.70
N LYS A 145 -3.30 -8.63 -20.12
CA LYS A 145 -3.14 -9.89 -20.84
C LYS A 145 -3.84 -10.99 -20.08
N HIS A 146 -4.92 -11.53 -20.65
CA HIS A 146 -5.64 -12.69 -20.11
C HIS A 146 -5.98 -12.57 -18.61
N VAL A 147 -6.46 -11.38 -18.18
CA VAL A 147 -6.81 -11.12 -16.78
C VAL A 147 -8.15 -11.76 -16.45
N GLY A 148 -8.17 -12.58 -15.40
CA GLY A 148 -9.39 -13.21 -14.92
C GLY A 148 -9.45 -13.24 -13.40
N PHE A 149 -10.60 -12.87 -12.83
CA PHE A 149 -10.90 -12.97 -11.41
C PHE A 149 -12.40 -12.78 -11.16
N THR A 150 -12.81 -13.15 -9.95
CA THR A 150 -14.19 -13.00 -9.49
C THR A 150 -14.20 -12.24 -8.18
N ILE A 151 -15.18 -11.36 -8.02
CA ILE A 151 -15.49 -10.69 -6.75
C ILE A 151 -16.89 -11.14 -6.31
N GLY A 152 -16.97 -11.62 -5.08
CA GLY A 152 -18.22 -12.04 -4.49
C GLY A 152 -19.05 -10.90 -3.90
N LYS A 153 -20.30 -11.16 -3.67
CA LYS A 153 -21.20 -10.19 -3.02
C LYS A 153 -20.75 -9.90 -1.59
N GLY A 154 -20.52 -8.63 -1.27
CA GLY A 154 -20.04 -8.18 0.04
C GLY A 154 -18.53 -8.37 0.28
N GLU A 155 -17.80 -8.85 -0.72
CA GLU A 155 -16.36 -9.03 -0.65
C GLU A 155 -15.61 -7.70 -0.85
N MET A 156 -14.51 -7.52 -0.10
CA MET A 156 -13.57 -6.42 -0.27
C MET A 156 -12.29 -6.94 -0.91
N VAL A 157 -11.98 -6.50 -2.12
CA VAL A 157 -10.82 -6.95 -2.89
C VAL A 157 -9.84 -5.81 -3.12
N SER A 158 -8.56 -6.03 -2.83
CA SER A 158 -7.48 -5.10 -3.12
C SER A 158 -6.70 -5.54 -4.36
N ILE A 159 -6.61 -4.67 -5.36
CA ILE A 159 -5.79 -4.88 -6.56
C ILE A 159 -4.46 -4.15 -6.37
N VAL A 160 -3.39 -4.90 -6.20
CA VAL A 160 -2.05 -4.38 -5.95
C VAL A 160 -1.11 -4.64 -7.13
N GLY A 161 -0.09 -3.83 -7.29
CA GLY A 161 0.90 -3.98 -8.36
C GLY A 161 1.71 -2.70 -8.58
N ARG A 162 2.81 -2.81 -9.31
CA ARG A 162 3.71 -1.70 -9.67
C ARG A 162 2.98 -0.62 -10.47
N ASN A 163 3.58 0.59 -10.52
CA ASN A 163 3.12 1.65 -11.43
C ASN A 163 3.21 1.15 -12.88
N GLY A 164 2.17 1.43 -13.67
CA GLY A 164 2.07 0.93 -15.03
C GLY A 164 1.56 -0.51 -15.20
N ALA A 165 1.29 -1.26 -14.12
CA ALA A 165 0.82 -2.64 -14.19
C ALA A 165 -0.61 -2.83 -14.72
N GLY A 166 -1.32 -1.75 -15.07
CA GLY A 166 -2.67 -1.84 -15.65
C GLY A 166 -3.83 -1.73 -14.65
N LYS A 167 -3.57 -1.48 -13.35
CA LYS A 167 -4.64 -1.39 -12.32
C LYS A 167 -5.73 -0.38 -12.66
N SER A 168 -5.35 0.84 -13.04
CA SER A 168 -6.31 1.89 -13.45
C SER A 168 -6.98 1.58 -14.79
N THR A 169 -6.29 0.86 -15.68
CA THR A 169 -6.86 0.39 -16.93
C THR A 169 -7.96 -0.65 -16.69
N LEU A 170 -7.71 -1.59 -15.76
CA LEU A 170 -8.70 -2.59 -15.38
C LEU A 170 -9.96 -1.94 -14.80
N SER A 171 -9.82 -0.97 -13.89
CA SER A 171 -10.98 -0.25 -13.34
C SER A 171 -11.75 0.53 -14.41
N LYS A 172 -11.05 1.14 -15.38
CA LYS A 172 -11.69 1.83 -16.51
C LYS A 172 -12.50 0.88 -17.39
N LEU A 173 -11.99 -0.32 -17.67
CA LEU A 173 -12.71 -1.36 -18.43
C LEU A 173 -13.95 -1.83 -17.70
N ILE A 174 -13.86 -2.08 -16.38
CA ILE A 174 -15.03 -2.47 -15.56
C ILE A 174 -16.11 -1.37 -15.59
N CYS A 175 -15.70 -0.11 -15.47
CA CYS A 175 -16.62 1.02 -15.47
C CYS A 175 -17.12 1.42 -16.87
N GLY A 176 -16.53 0.86 -17.94
CA GLY A 176 -16.93 1.13 -19.33
C GLY A 176 -16.35 2.41 -19.92
N PHE A 177 -15.30 2.99 -19.33
CA PHE A 177 -14.54 4.09 -19.93
C PHE A 177 -13.71 3.61 -21.12
N GLU A 178 -13.33 2.34 -21.13
CA GLU A 178 -12.62 1.67 -22.22
C GLU A 178 -13.38 0.38 -22.58
N THR A 179 -13.14 -0.10 -23.81
CA THR A 179 -13.71 -1.37 -24.31
C THR A 179 -12.58 -2.39 -24.43
N PRO A 180 -12.71 -3.60 -23.88
CA PRO A 180 -11.68 -4.62 -24.00
C PRO A 180 -11.47 -5.07 -25.44
N ASP A 181 -10.22 -5.44 -25.79
CA ASP A 181 -9.89 -6.05 -27.08
C ASP A 181 -10.36 -7.51 -27.15
N ALA A 182 -10.34 -8.21 -26.00
CA ALA A 182 -10.81 -9.58 -25.84
C ALA A 182 -11.24 -9.84 -24.40
N GLY A 183 -12.03 -10.90 -24.20
CA GLY A 183 -12.57 -11.29 -22.91
C GLY A 183 -13.88 -10.60 -22.58
N GLU A 184 -14.43 -10.92 -21.41
CA GLU A 184 -15.77 -10.50 -21.01
C GLU A 184 -15.81 -10.09 -19.54
N ILE A 185 -16.73 -9.18 -19.22
CA ILE A 185 -17.01 -8.73 -17.86
C ILE A 185 -18.50 -8.95 -17.59
N PHE A 186 -18.79 -9.59 -16.46
CA PHE A 186 -20.16 -9.86 -16.02
C PHE A 186 -20.42 -9.19 -14.68
N LEU A 187 -21.63 -8.66 -14.51
CA LEU A 187 -22.14 -8.16 -13.24
C LEU A 187 -23.46 -8.87 -12.91
N ASN A 188 -23.54 -9.51 -11.74
CA ASN A 188 -24.68 -10.36 -11.36
C ASN A 188 -25.04 -11.40 -12.43
N GLY A 189 -24.04 -12.01 -13.09
CA GLY A 189 -24.22 -12.98 -14.15
C GLY A 189 -24.61 -12.39 -15.52
N ASN A 190 -24.83 -11.08 -15.62
CA ASN A 190 -25.18 -10.42 -16.88
C ASN A 190 -23.92 -9.82 -17.53
N PRO A 191 -23.68 -10.02 -18.84
CA PRO A 191 -22.54 -9.44 -19.53
C PRO A 191 -22.69 -7.91 -19.61
N LEU A 192 -21.62 -7.19 -19.33
CA LEU A 192 -21.55 -5.73 -19.45
C LEU A 192 -21.21 -5.27 -20.89
N ALA A 193 -20.98 -6.21 -21.81
CA ALA A 193 -20.73 -5.89 -23.21
C ALA A 193 -21.93 -5.11 -23.81
N GLY A 194 -21.61 -4.01 -24.51
CA GLY A 194 -22.63 -3.13 -25.10
C GLY A 194 -23.31 -2.15 -24.13
N GLU A 195 -23.09 -2.28 -22.82
CA GLU A 195 -23.58 -1.29 -21.88
C GLU A 195 -22.71 -0.02 -21.89
N ASN A 196 -23.37 1.13 -21.98
CA ASN A 196 -22.69 2.42 -21.87
C ASN A 196 -22.37 2.80 -20.40
N ILE A 197 -21.49 3.76 -20.20
CA ILE A 197 -21.06 4.26 -18.89
C ILE A 197 -22.24 4.65 -18.00
N ARG A 198 -23.27 5.30 -18.56
CA ARG A 198 -24.45 5.75 -17.80
C ARG A 198 -25.26 4.58 -17.24
N SER A 199 -25.35 3.48 -17.99
CA SER A 199 -26.00 2.25 -17.53
C SER A 199 -25.21 1.62 -16.40
N ARG A 200 -23.90 1.44 -16.60
CA ARG A 200 -23.01 0.85 -15.59
C ARG A 200 -22.94 1.69 -14.30
N ALA A 201 -22.96 3.02 -14.38
CA ALA A 201 -22.94 3.92 -13.24
C ALA A 201 -24.16 3.79 -12.29
N LYS A 202 -25.23 3.11 -12.71
CA LYS A 202 -26.36 2.78 -11.82
C LYS A 202 -26.02 1.67 -10.82
N HIS A 203 -24.98 0.88 -11.11
CA HIS A 203 -24.64 -0.32 -10.35
C HIS A 203 -23.17 -0.32 -9.86
N ILE A 204 -22.29 0.46 -10.50
CA ILE A 204 -20.85 0.54 -10.21
C ILE A 204 -20.49 1.97 -9.85
N GLY A 205 -20.09 2.20 -8.60
CA GLY A 205 -19.49 3.47 -8.17
C GLY A 205 -17.99 3.48 -8.49
N TYR A 206 -17.50 4.62 -8.99
CA TYR A 206 -16.08 4.82 -9.29
C TYR A 206 -15.53 6.06 -8.61
N VAL A 207 -14.47 5.91 -7.85
CA VAL A 207 -13.73 7.04 -7.26
C VAL A 207 -12.36 7.14 -7.92
N MET A 208 -12.07 8.29 -8.52
CA MET A 208 -10.80 8.53 -9.20
C MET A 208 -9.65 8.66 -8.19
N GLN A 209 -8.42 8.40 -8.64
CA GLN A 209 -7.21 8.56 -7.83
C GLN A 209 -7.06 10.00 -7.30
N ASN A 210 -7.48 11.00 -8.07
CA ASN A 210 -7.64 12.38 -7.61
C ASN A 210 -9.14 12.71 -7.53
N PRO A 211 -9.77 12.66 -6.34
CA PRO A 211 -11.20 12.90 -6.17
C PRO A 211 -11.62 14.31 -6.61
N ASN A 212 -10.71 15.28 -6.57
CA ASN A 212 -11.01 16.66 -7.01
C ASN A 212 -11.41 16.75 -8.48
N GLN A 213 -10.98 15.79 -9.32
CA GLN A 213 -11.38 15.73 -10.73
C GLN A 213 -12.84 15.29 -10.92
N MET A 214 -13.48 14.76 -9.87
CA MET A 214 -14.89 14.35 -9.89
C MET A 214 -15.83 15.46 -9.43
N ILE A 215 -15.28 16.52 -8.82
CA ILE A 215 -16.07 17.66 -8.32
C ILE A 215 -16.39 18.55 -9.51
N SER A 216 -17.61 18.48 -10.01
CA SER A 216 -18.07 19.27 -11.17
C SER A 216 -18.60 20.66 -10.82
N LYS A 217 -18.72 20.99 -9.50
CA LYS A 217 -19.20 22.30 -9.02
C LYS A 217 -18.25 22.89 -7.99
N VAL A 218 -18.01 24.16 -8.10
CA VAL A 218 -17.12 24.93 -7.20
C VAL A 218 -17.81 25.27 -5.86
N MET A 219 -19.16 25.24 -5.82
CA MET A 219 -19.94 25.50 -4.61
C MET A 219 -20.91 24.36 -4.33
N ILE A 220 -20.99 23.99 -3.06
CA ILE A 220 -22.03 23.12 -2.49
C ILE A 220 -23.07 24.06 -1.90
N TYR A 221 -24.31 23.98 -2.37
CA TYR A 221 -25.47 24.70 -1.83
C TYR A 221 -26.19 23.80 -0.85
#